data_ecdf7549663f7d82272abc4f959040a3
#
_entry.id   ecdf7549663f7d82272abc4f959040a3
#
_cell.length_a   1.000
_cell.length_b   1.000
_cell.length_c   1.000
_cell.angle_alpha   90.00
_cell.angle_beta   90.00
_cell.angle_gamma   90.00
#
_symmetry.space_group_name_H-M   'P 1'
#
loop_
_entity.id
_entity.type
_entity.pdbx_description
1 polymer ?
#
loop_
_entity_poly.entity_id
_entity_poly.type
_entity_poly.pdbx_seq_one_letter_code
_entity_poly.pdbx_strand_id
1 'polypeptide(L)'
;MRALAKAAALGALLLASACVQRTPPPVVVPTPVPAPVPVPVPAPIFNNALLVGVTLAAPQPVDSVVADRALAAFRTSCPVLVKRTDASGLTQPGDWIAPCVAAEAVGPGGAPAFFASQFEWARVGDGKAFATGYYEPEIAGSRLRAPGFDTPIYALPVDLVLCTRADGTQGRGRVDPLTQACLPYFTRAEIEDGALANRNLEIAWAADPVALFFVEVQGSGRLRLVDGSVMRIGYAGQNGHPYVAIGRLLRERGALPPGGATMQAIIAWIAAHPVEGKALLRENASYVFFKELVGAGPLGALNVPVTPRGSVAADPAFIPLGAPLYVTLDRPEASGLWVAQDTGGAIKGANRVDTFWGAGPDAERIAGGMAANGTALLLLPRGTVERATPRR
;
A
#
# COMPACT_ATOMS: atom_id res chain seq x y z
N MET A 1 3.76 -48.85 76.21
CA MET A 1 3.07 -49.99 77.01
C MET A 1 2.40 -50.87 75.95
N ARG A 2 2.76 -52.14 75.99
CA ARG A 2 2.04 -53.35 75.53
C ARG A 2 1.64 -53.40 74.09
N ALA A 3 2.23 -54.17 73.21
CA ALA A 3 2.55 -55.63 73.22
C ALA A 3 1.47 -56.46 72.50
N LEU A 4 1.96 -57.26 71.53
CA LEU A 4 1.58 -58.65 71.20
C LEU A 4 0.22 -58.83 70.47
N ALA A 5 0.04 -59.73 69.50
CA ALA A 5 0.77 -60.98 69.17
C ALA A 5 0.26 -61.47 67.76
N LYS A 6 1.14 -62.12 67.06
CA LYS A 6 1.10 -63.34 66.30
C LYS A 6 -0.22 -64.10 66.10
N ALA A 7 -0.49 -64.50 64.83
CA ALA A 7 -0.81 -65.91 64.51
C ALA A 7 -0.59 -66.22 63.07
N ALA A 8 0.19 -67.25 62.78
CA ALA A 8 0.42 -67.85 61.47
C ALA A 8 -0.65 -68.94 61.25
N ALA A 9 -1.07 -69.13 60.02
CA ALA A 9 -1.70 -70.35 59.56
C ALA A 9 -1.27 -70.70 58.12
N LEU A 10 -0.63 -71.80 57.99
CA LEU A 10 -0.23 -72.56 56.81
C LEU A 10 -1.50 -73.14 56.15
N GLY A 11 -1.58 -73.04 54.83
CA GLY A 11 -2.65 -73.70 54.06
C GLY A 11 -2.23 -73.91 52.61
N ALA A 12 -2.20 -75.14 52.21
CA ALA A 12 -1.55 -75.83 51.10
C ALA A 12 -1.84 -75.34 49.70
N LEU A 13 -0.82 -75.53 48.82
CA LEU A 13 -0.86 -75.50 47.40
C LEU A 13 -1.90 -76.46 46.76
N LEU A 14 -2.61 -75.90 45.77
CA LEU A 14 -3.14 -76.69 44.62
C LEU A 14 -2.78 -75.95 43.35
N LEU A 15 -1.85 -76.54 42.61
CA LEU A 15 -1.49 -76.13 41.23
C LEU A 15 -2.56 -76.68 40.31
N ALA A 16 -3.37 -75.76 39.73
CA ALA A 16 -4.17 -76.01 38.50
C ALA A 16 -3.52 -75.40 37.32
N SER A 17 -2.89 -76.17 36.46
CA SER A 17 -2.35 -75.80 35.20
C SER A 17 -3.51 -75.51 34.25
N ALA A 18 -3.87 -74.25 34.05
CA ALA A 18 -4.78 -73.81 32.99
C ALA A 18 -3.98 -73.54 31.70
N CYS A 19 -4.16 -74.33 30.66
CA CYS A 19 -3.69 -74.06 29.28
C CYS A 19 -4.40 -72.83 28.75
N VAL A 20 -3.72 -71.68 28.74
CA VAL A 20 -4.19 -70.49 28.07
C VAL A 20 -3.87 -70.64 26.58
N GLN A 21 -4.89 -70.89 25.76
CA GLN A 21 -4.79 -70.77 24.33
C GLN A 21 -4.56 -69.31 23.97
N ARG A 22 -3.34 -68.98 23.50
CA ARG A 22 -3.06 -67.66 22.90
C ARG A 22 -3.74 -67.56 21.55
N THR A 23 -4.82 -66.77 21.46
CA THR A 23 -5.33 -66.33 20.18
C THR A 23 -4.28 -65.39 19.51
N PRO A 24 -3.96 -65.61 18.24
CA PRO A 24 -3.06 -64.69 17.55
C PRO A 24 -3.67 -63.28 17.49
N PRO A 25 -2.86 -62.21 17.56
CA PRO A 25 -3.36 -60.85 17.45
C PRO A 25 -4.01 -60.64 16.09
N PRO A 26 -5.06 -59.80 15.98
CA PRO A 26 -5.72 -59.52 14.70
C PRO A 26 -4.71 -58.89 13.73
N VAL A 27 -4.66 -59.43 12.52
CA VAL A 27 -3.88 -58.86 11.42
C VAL A 27 -4.45 -57.49 11.09
N VAL A 28 -3.74 -56.40 11.44
CA VAL A 28 -4.07 -55.06 11.04
C VAL A 28 -3.78 -54.93 9.53
N VAL A 29 -4.82 -55.02 8.73
CA VAL A 29 -4.73 -54.69 7.31
C VAL A 29 -4.46 -53.17 7.23
N PRO A 30 -3.35 -52.70 6.64
CA PRO A 30 -3.09 -51.29 6.48
C PRO A 30 -4.20 -50.67 5.62
N THR A 31 -4.90 -49.69 6.16
CA THR A 31 -5.85 -48.84 5.42
C THR A 31 -5.10 -48.20 4.23
N PRO A 32 -5.65 -48.22 3.01
CA PRO A 32 -5.01 -47.57 1.88
C PRO A 32 -4.79 -46.10 2.21
N VAL A 33 -3.55 -45.62 2.13
CA VAL A 33 -3.20 -44.22 2.24
C VAL A 33 -3.93 -43.48 1.10
N PRO A 34 -4.79 -42.49 1.35
CA PRO A 34 -5.41 -41.73 0.30
C PRO A 34 -4.33 -41.16 -0.64
N ALA A 35 -4.52 -41.30 -1.96
CA ALA A 35 -3.63 -40.67 -2.92
C ALA A 35 -3.51 -39.16 -2.62
N PRO A 36 -2.30 -38.57 -2.71
CA PRO A 36 -2.14 -37.15 -2.44
C PRO A 36 -3.05 -36.35 -3.38
N VAL A 37 -3.92 -35.53 -2.79
CA VAL A 37 -4.76 -34.59 -3.55
C VAL A 37 -3.81 -33.67 -4.30
N PRO A 38 -3.98 -33.48 -5.63
CA PRO A 38 -3.14 -32.57 -6.38
C PRO A 38 -3.21 -31.17 -5.73
N VAL A 39 -2.09 -30.68 -5.23
CA VAL A 39 -1.98 -29.30 -4.75
C VAL A 39 -2.23 -28.41 -5.97
N PRO A 40 -3.21 -27.48 -5.93
CA PRO A 40 -3.43 -26.55 -7.03
C PRO A 40 -2.10 -25.84 -7.34
N VAL A 41 -1.62 -25.96 -8.57
CA VAL A 41 -0.48 -25.18 -9.03
C VAL A 41 -0.88 -23.71 -8.89
N PRO A 42 -0.13 -22.87 -8.16
CA PRO A 42 -0.45 -21.45 -8.06
C PRO A 42 -0.54 -20.88 -9.47
N ALA A 43 -1.62 -20.14 -9.75
CA ALA A 43 -1.74 -19.43 -11.02
C ALA A 43 -0.49 -18.55 -11.23
N PRO A 44 0.04 -18.44 -12.46
CA PRO A 44 1.23 -17.65 -12.72
C PRO A 44 1.00 -16.20 -12.23
N ILE A 45 1.90 -15.72 -11.37
CA ILE A 45 1.86 -14.34 -10.87
C ILE A 45 2.40 -13.46 -11.99
N PHE A 46 1.51 -12.91 -12.80
CA PHE A 46 1.86 -11.88 -13.76
C PHE A 46 2.19 -10.60 -13.00
N ASN A 47 3.40 -10.09 -13.15
CA ASN A 47 3.91 -8.98 -12.34
C ASN A 47 4.14 -7.69 -13.13
N ASN A 48 3.73 -7.62 -14.41
CA ASN A 48 3.76 -6.39 -15.20
C ASN A 48 2.71 -6.37 -16.32
N ALA A 49 2.55 -5.19 -16.97
CA ALA A 49 1.55 -4.97 -18.01
C ALA A 49 1.74 -5.87 -19.24
N LEU A 50 2.97 -6.08 -19.68
CA LEU A 50 3.27 -6.91 -20.87
C LEU A 50 2.87 -8.36 -20.66
N LEU A 51 3.04 -8.89 -19.45
CA LEU A 51 2.72 -10.28 -19.12
C LEU A 51 1.21 -10.52 -18.97
N VAL A 52 0.44 -9.54 -18.45
CA VAL A 52 -1.03 -9.66 -18.39
C VAL A 52 -1.70 -9.37 -19.72
N GLY A 53 -0.97 -8.77 -20.64
CA GLY A 53 -1.44 -8.39 -21.97
C GLY A 53 -2.11 -7.03 -22.04
N VAL A 54 -1.94 -6.38 -23.17
CA VAL A 54 -2.53 -5.07 -23.49
C VAL A 54 -3.25 -5.16 -24.81
N THR A 55 -4.49 -4.70 -24.88
CA THR A 55 -5.33 -4.76 -26.08
C THR A 55 -6.01 -3.42 -26.33
N LEU A 56 -6.17 -3.04 -27.59
CA LEU A 56 -6.92 -1.84 -27.97
C LEU A 56 -8.37 -1.93 -27.49
N ALA A 57 -8.89 -0.78 -27.08
CA ALA A 57 -10.27 -0.62 -26.63
C ALA A 57 -10.90 0.61 -27.29
N ALA A 58 -12.24 0.61 -27.33
CA ALA A 58 -12.97 1.78 -27.84
C ALA A 58 -12.85 2.97 -26.87
N PRO A 59 -12.65 4.20 -27.39
CA PRO A 59 -12.68 5.40 -26.57
C PRO A 59 -14.02 5.57 -25.85
N GLN A 60 -13.98 6.17 -24.67
CA GLN A 60 -15.18 6.50 -23.89
C GLN A 60 -15.45 8.01 -23.98
N PRO A 61 -16.74 8.42 -23.89
CA PRO A 61 -17.07 9.82 -23.75
C PRO A 61 -16.46 10.41 -22.48
N VAL A 62 -15.86 11.60 -22.58
CA VAL A 62 -15.25 12.28 -21.43
C VAL A 62 -15.94 13.60 -21.19
N ASP A 63 -16.41 13.80 -19.97
CA ASP A 63 -16.92 15.10 -19.52
C ASP A 63 -15.82 16.16 -19.58
N SER A 64 -16.17 17.39 -20.02
CA SER A 64 -15.20 18.46 -20.24
C SER A 64 -14.49 18.92 -18.95
N VAL A 65 -15.22 18.99 -17.84
CA VAL A 65 -14.64 19.38 -16.53
C VAL A 65 -13.66 18.34 -16.03
N VAL A 66 -13.97 17.06 -16.24
CA VAL A 66 -13.09 15.94 -15.90
C VAL A 66 -11.86 15.95 -16.80
N ALA A 67 -12.04 16.17 -18.10
CA ALA A 67 -10.94 16.26 -19.08
C ALA A 67 -10.00 17.44 -18.77
N ASP A 68 -10.54 18.62 -18.45
CA ASP A 68 -9.72 19.80 -18.13
C ASP A 68 -8.84 19.56 -16.88
N ARG A 69 -9.37 18.90 -15.85
CA ARG A 69 -8.57 18.52 -14.66
C ARG A 69 -7.48 17.50 -14.99
N ALA A 70 -7.81 16.49 -15.78
CA ALA A 70 -6.83 15.51 -16.23
C ALA A 70 -5.76 16.15 -17.13
N LEU A 71 -6.13 17.10 -17.98
CA LEU A 71 -5.17 17.84 -18.82
C LEU A 71 -4.21 18.68 -17.96
N ALA A 72 -4.71 19.35 -16.92
CA ALA A 72 -3.86 20.09 -15.98
C ALA A 72 -2.84 19.16 -15.28
N ALA A 73 -3.28 18.00 -14.79
CA ALA A 73 -2.41 16.99 -14.21
C ALA A 73 -1.41 16.42 -15.23
N PHE A 74 -1.84 16.16 -16.47
CA PHE A 74 -0.98 15.67 -17.53
C PHE A 74 0.12 16.67 -17.88
N ARG A 75 -0.22 17.94 -18.09
CA ARG A 75 0.75 19.03 -18.33
C ARG A 75 1.83 19.09 -17.25
N THR A 76 1.42 19.00 -15.98
CA THR A 76 2.34 18.98 -14.84
C THR A 76 3.30 17.78 -14.88
N SER A 77 2.88 16.65 -15.47
CA SER A 77 3.70 15.44 -15.62
C SER A 77 4.71 15.52 -16.78
N CYS A 78 4.42 16.30 -17.81
CA CYS A 78 5.18 16.33 -19.07
C CYS A 78 6.69 16.53 -18.93
N PRO A 79 7.21 17.47 -18.10
CA PRO A 79 8.66 17.68 -17.96
C PRO A 79 9.42 16.44 -17.46
N VAL A 80 8.72 15.54 -16.76
CA VAL A 80 9.27 14.28 -16.23
C VAL A 80 9.07 13.15 -17.24
N LEU A 81 7.86 13.03 -17.82
CA LEU A 81 7.50 11.98 -18.76
C LEU A 81 8.46 11.84 -19.94
N VAL A 82 8.84 12.95 -20.55
CA VAL A 82 9.73 12.97 -21.72
C VAL A 82 11.18 12.55 -21.44
N LYS A 83 11.50 12.25 -20.17
CA LYS A 83 12.85 11.85 -19.73
C LYS A 83 12.86 10.55 -18.93
N ARG A 84 11.70 10.09 -18.46
CA ARG A 84 11.59 8.98 -17.52
C ARG A 84 11.54 7.63 -18.22
N THR A 85 12.29 6.66 -17.72
CA THR A 85 12.11 5.25 -18.08
C THR A 85 10.81 4.73 -17.46
N ASP A 86 9.99 4.08 -18.26
CA ASP A 86 8.73 3.47 -17.86
C ASP A 86 8.96 2.05 -17.33
N ALA A 87 8.59 1.82 -16.09
CA ALA A 87 8.73 0.52 -15.43
C ALA A 87 7.73 -0.53 -15.94
N SER A 88 6.61 -0.12 -16.55
CA SER A 88 5.65 -1.05 -17.15
C SER A 88 6.14 -1.67 -18.46
N GLY A 89 7.11 -1.01 -19.11
CA GLY A 89 7.64 -1.40 -20.42
C GLY A 89 6.72 -1.06 -21.60
N LEU A 90 5.59 -0.37 -21.37
CA LEU A 90 4.62 -0.03 -22.40
C LEU A 90 5.07 1.16 -23.26
N THR A 91 5.81 2.11 -22.67
CA THR A 91 6.18 3.36 -23.31
C THR A 91 7.66 3.66 -23.19
N GLN A 92 8.12 4.56 -24.06
CA GLN A 92 9.46 5.14 -24.02
C GLN A 92 9.35 6.65 -23.85
N PRO A 93 10.38 7.35 -23.36
CA PRO A 93 10.35 8.80 -23.19
C PRO A 93 9.94 9.57 -24.46
N GLY A 94 10.41 9.12 -25.62
CA GLY A 94 10.09 9.72 -26.91
C GLY A 94 8.61 9.68 -27.31
N ASP A 95 7.86 8.69 -26.84
CA ASP A 95 6.43 8.54 -27.14
C ASP A 95 5.61 9.70 -26.56
N TRP A 96 6.07 10.30 -25.45
CA TRP A 96 5.39 11.37 -24.75
C TRP A 96 5.66 12.77 -25.30
N ILE A 97 6.65 12.95 -26.19
CA ILE A 97 7.03 14.27 -26.70
C ILE A 97 5.86 14.92 -27.45
N ALA A 98 5.28 14.22 -28.41
CA ALA A 98 4.19 14.77 -29.21
C ALA A 98 2.93 15.08 -28.39
N PRO A 99 2.41 14.19 -27.53
CA PRO A 99 1.30 14.51 -26.64
C PRO A 99 1.59 15.67 -25.71
N CYS A 100 2.80 15.77 -25.15
CA CYS A 100 3.17 16.87 -24.26
C CYS A 100 3.22 18.22 -24.97
N VAL A 101 3.79 18.28 -26.18
CA VAL A 101 3.78 19.51 -27.00
C VAL A 101 2.34 19.89 -27.36
N ALA A 102 1.52 18.92 -27.78
CA ALA A 102 0.12 19.18 -28.10
C ALA A 102 -0.67 19.68 -26.89
N ALA A 103 -0.39 19.13 -25.66
CA ALA A 103 -1.07 19.54 -24.44
C ALA A 103 -0.89 21.03 -24.14
N GLU A 104 0.29 21.62 -24.38
CA GLU A 104 0.55 23.03 -24.13
C GLU A 104 -0.35 23.95 -25.00
N ALA A 105 -0.68 23.51 -26.21
CA ALA A 105 -1.47 24.28 -27.16
C ALA A 105 -3.00 24.17 -26.94
N VAL A 106 -3.47 23.30 -26.04
CA VAL A 106 -4.91 23.10 -25.84
C VAL A 106 -5.52 24.29 -25.09
N GLY A 107 -6.46 24.96 -25.74
CA GLY A 107 -7.26 26.04 -25.15
C GLY A 107 -8.45 25.53 -24.34
N PRO A 108 -9.21 26.43 -23.69
CA PRO A 108 -10.40 26.10 -22.93
C PRO A 108 -11.37 25.23 -23.72
N GLY A 109 -11.89 24.16 -23.07
CA GLY A 109 -12.84 23.21 -23.68
C GLY A 109 -12.23 22.23 -24.71
N GLY A 110 -10.93 22.34 -25.01
CA GLY A 110 -10.25 21.46 -25.98
C GLY A 110 -9.78 20.12 -25.40
N ALA A 111 -9.84 19.94 -24.10
CA ALA A 111 -9.31 18.74 -23.43
C ALA A 111 -9.93 17.42 -23.89
N PRO A 112 -11.25 17.28 -24.10
CA PRO A 112 -11.82 16.02 -24.62
C PRO A 112 -11.24 15.65 -26.00
N ALA A 113 -11.16 16.60 -26.91
CA ALA A 113 -10.61 16.38 -28.25
C ALA A 113 -9.10 16.03 -28.19
N PHE A 114 -8.36 16.65 -27.27
CA PHE A 114 -6.96 16.32 -27.03
C PHE A 114 -6.78 14.85 -26.64
N PHE A 115 -7.49 14.37 -25.63
CA PHE A 115 -7.39 12.97 -25.20
C PHE A 115 -7.87 11.97 -26.27
N ALA A 116 -8.87 12.34 -27.07
CA ALA A 116 -9.32 11.52 -28.19
C ALA A 116 -8.31 11.44 -29.33
N SER A 117 -7.59 12.54 -29.63
CA SER A 117 -6.68 12.62 -30.79
C SER A 117 -5.26 12.14 -30.48
N GLN A 118 -4.73 12.41 -29.30
CA GLN A 118 -3.33 12.13 -28.97
C GLN A 118 -3.09 10.72 -28.46
N PHE A 119 -4.12 10.02 -28.01
CA PHE A 119 -3.99 8.73 -27.36
C PHE A 119 -4.78 7.63 -28.06
N GLU A 120 -4.30 6.42 -27.92
CA GLU A 120 -5.09 5.19 -28.10
C GLU A 120 -5.47 4.64 -26.74
N TRP A 121 -6.66 4.05 -26.69
CA TRP A 121 -7.23 3.51 -25.47
C TRP A 121 -6.92 2.03 -25.38
N ALA A 122 -6.39 1.59 -24.25
CA ALA A 122 -5.91 0.25 -24.06
C ALA A 122 -6.51 -0.38 -22.79
N ARG A 123 -6.85 -1.65 -22.87
CA ARG A 123 -7.20 -2.49 -21.74
C ARG A 123 -5.97 -3.24 -21.29
N VAL A 124 -5.64 -3.17 -20.01
CA VAL A 124 -4.56 -3.95 -19.36
C VAL A 124 -5.18 -5.15 -18.66
N GLY A 125 -4.77 -6.35 -19.04
CA GLY A 125 -5.33 -7.60 -18.53
C GLY A 125 -6.83 -7.74 -18.84
N ASP A 126 -7.63 -8.11 -17.84
CA ASP A 126 -9.10 -8.22 -17.96
C ASP A 126 -9.83 -6.87 -17.86
N GLY A 127 -9.11 -5.80 -17.54
CA GLY A 127 -9.65 -4.44 -17.41
C GLY A 127 -10.42 -4.20 -16.12
N LYS A 128 -10.60 -5.19 -15.25
CA LYS A 128 -11.26 -4.98 -13.97
C LYS A 128 -10.44 -4.06 -13.08
N ALA A 129 -11.10 -3.07 -12.48
CA ALA A 129 -10.47 -2.08 -11.63
C ALA A 129 -11.01 -2.11 -10.21
N PHE A 130 -10.13 -1.77 -9.28
CA PHE A 130 -10.49 -1.47 -7.91
C PHE A 130 -9.86 -0.15 -7.50
N ALA A 131 -10.69 0.77 -7.02
CA ALA A 131 -10.26 2.11 -6.59
C ALA A 131 -10.49 2.31 -5.10
N THR A 132 -9.51 2.93 -4.46
CA THR A 132 -9.64 3.56 -3.14
C THR A 132 -9.38 5.06 -3.27
N GLY A 133 -9.39 5.78 -2.15
CA GLY A 133 -9.12 7.21 -2.15
C GLY A 133 -8.10 7.60 -1.11
N TYR A 134 -7.33 8.65 -1.42
CA TYR A 134 -6.45 9.31 -0.48
C TYR A 134 -6.61 10.84 -0.54
N TYR A 135 -6.15 11.50 0.49
CA TYR A 135 -6.26 12.94 0.65
C TYR A 135 -5.06 13.48 1.42
N GLU A 136 -4.90 14.80 1.49
CA GLU A 136 -3.88 15.44 2.33
C GLU A 136 -4.51 15.79 3.69
N PRO A 137 -4.24 15.01 4.76
CA PRO A 137 -4.79 15.29 6.08
C PRO A 137 -4.15 16.55 6.70
N GLU A 138 -4.91 17.22 7.56
CA GLU A 138 -4.41 18.30 8.39
C GLU A 138 -4.50 17.90 9.86
N ILE A 139 -3.37 17.96 10.56
CA ILE A 139 -3.26 17.64 11.98
C ILE A 139 -2.63 18.77 12.78
N ALA A 140 -2.88 18.82 14.08
CA ALA A 140 -2.22 19.78 14.97
C ALA A 140 -0.73 19.44 15.12
N GLY A 141 0.14 20.45 14.96
CA GLY A 141 1.58 20.29 15.03
C GLY A 141 2.33 21.47 15.62
N SER A 142 3.60 21.26 15.92
CA SER A 142 4.53 22.29 16.40
C SER A 142 5.91 22.06 15.77
N ARG A 143 6.66 23.15 15.52
CA ARG A 143 8.07 23.04 15.06
C ARG A 143 9.01 22.62 16.19
N LEU A 144 8.61 22.85 17.42
CA LEU A 144 9.38 22.53 18.62
C LEU A 144 8.58 21.58 19.50
N ARG A 145 9.26 20.75 20.24
CA ARG A 145 8.63 19.94 21.28
C ARG A 145 8.04 20.86 22.36
N ALA A 146 6.78 20.64 22.68
CA ALA A 146 6.04 21.42 23.67
C ALA A 146 4.99 20.52 24.35
N PRO A 147 4.46 20.90 25.52
CA PRO A 147 3.38 20.14 26.15
C PRO A 147 2.20 19.94 25.20
N GLY A 148 1.78 18.68 25.03
CA GLY A 148 0.75 18.28 24.06
C GLY A 148 1.23 18.13 22.62
N PHE A 149 2.53 18.32 22.34
CA PHE A 149 3.18 18.06 21.07
C PHE A 149 4.42 17.19 21.32
N ASP A 150 4.19 15.92 21.64
CA ASP A 150 5.21 14.99 22.11
C ASP A 150 5.57 13.90 21.07
N THR A 151 4.81 13.79 19.98
CA THR A 151 5.03 12.78 18.94
C THR A 151 5.96 13.34 17.86
N PRO A 152 7.20 12.85 17.74
CA PRO A 152 8.16 13.38 16.79
C PRO A 152 7.80 13.01 15.35
N ILE A 153 8.02 13.95 14.43
CA ILE A 153 7.97 13.75 12.98
C ILE A 153 9.40 13.79 12.48
N TYR A 154 9.91 12.65 12.02
CA TYR A 154 11.32 12.51 11.67
C TYR A 154 11.61 12.76 10.20
N ALA A 155 12.75 13.43 9.94
CA ALA A 155 13.41 13.44 8.65
C ALA A 155 13.96 12.05 8.28
N LEU A 156 14.27 11.86 7.01
CA LEU A 156 14.91 10.62 6.53
C LEU A 156 16.30 10.47 7.15
N PRO A 157 16.56 9.39 7.91
CA PRO A 157 17.87 9.16 8.51
C PRO A 157 18.93 8.88 7.45
N VAL A 158 20.12 9.44 7.63
CA VAL A 158 21.25 9.28 6.70
C VAL A 158 21.80 7.86 6.63
N ASP A 159 21.63 7.07 7.70
CA ASP A 159 22.02 5.66 7.79
C ASP A 159 20.96 4.68 7.25
N LEU A 160 19.81 5.19 6.82
CA LEU A 160 18.83 4.40 6.08
C LEU A 160 19.21 4.36 4.60
N VAL A 161 19.89 3.30 4.22
CA VAL A 161 20.49 3.13 2.90
C VAL A 161 19.89 1.95 2.14
N LEU A 162 20.10 1.92 0.83
CA LEU A 162 19.87 0.72 0.03
C LEU A 162 21.09 -0.18 0.15
N CYS A 163 20.93 -1.39 0.68
CA CYS A 163 22.03 -2.34 0.84
C CYS A 163 21.60 -3.76 0.46
N THR A 164 22.57 -4.64 0.24
CA THR A 164 22.33 -6.05 -0.13
C THR A 164 22.31 -6.89 1.14
N ARG A 165 21.19 -7.58 1.37
CA ARG A 165 21.00 -8.49 2.51
C ARG A 165 21.78 -9.80 2.33
N ALA A 166 21.90 -10.58 3.39
CA ALA A 166 22.59 -11.87 3.38
C ALA A 166 22.02 -12.89 2.37
N ASP A 167 20.74 -12.76 2.02
CA ASP A 167 20.05 -13.58 1.02
C ASP A 167 20.27 -13.10 -0.44
N GLY A 168 21.10 -12.06 -0.64
CA GLY A 168 21.38 -11.45 -1.93
C GLY A 168 20.33 -10.44 -2.41
N THR A 169 19.24 -10.24 -1.68
CA THR A 169 18.22 -9.25 -2.04
C THR A 169 18.65 -7.84 -1.68
N GLN A 170 18.30 -6.88 -2.53
CA GLN A 170 18.49 -5.46 -2.22
C GLN A 170 17.24 -4.89 -1.52
N GLY A 171 17.48 -4.06 -0.53
CA GLY A 171 16.40 -3.40 0.20
C GLY A 171 16.91 -2.27 1.08
N ARG A 172 15.99 -1.47 1.59
CA ARG A 172 16.31 -0.45 2.59
C ARG A 172 16.66 -1.11 3.91
N GLY A 173 17.71 -0.60 4.54
CA GLY A 173 18.23 -1.10 5.80
C GLY A 173 19.30 -0.18 6.33
N ARG A 174 20.10 -0.68 7.25
CA ARG A 174 21.29 0.00 7.79
C ARG A 174 22.51 -0.92 7.69
N VAL A 175 23.66 -0.36 7.50
CA VAL A 175 24.91 -1.14 7.49
C VAL A 175 25.47 -1.18 8.90
N ASP A 176 25.70 -2.38 9.40
CA ASP A 176 26.38 -2.58 10.68
C ASP A 176 27.84 -2.09 10.56
N PRO A 177 28.30 -1.18 11.41
CA PRO A 177 29.63 -0.58 11.25
C PRO A 177 30.78 -1.57 11.51
N LEU A 178 30.54 -2.64 12.26
CA LEU A 178 31.56 -3.63 12.61
C LEU A 178 31.62 -4.76 11.59
N THR A 179 30.47 -5.31 11.24
CA THR A 179 30.36 -6.50 10.37
C THR A 179 30.16 -6.16 8.89
N GLN A 180 29.85 -4.89 8.58
CA GLN A 180 29.44 -4.41 7.26
C GLN A 180 28.18 -5.12 6.71
N ALA A 181 27.47 -5.85 7.55
CA ALA A 181 26.24 -6.53 7.16
C ALA A 181 25.08 -5.53 6.95
N CYS A 182 24.27 -5.79 5.92
CA CYS A 182 23.02 -5.09 5.71
C CYS A 182 21.95 -5.64 6.67
N LEU A 183 21.59 -4.87 7.68
CA LEU A 183 20.56 -5.19 8.66
C LEU A 183 19.24 -4.50 8.28
N PRO A 184 18.07 -5.08 8.63
CA PRO A 184 16.82 -4.34 8.57
C PRO A 184 16.92 -3.02 9.33
N TYR A 185 16.22 -1.99 8.85
CA TYR A 185 16.10 -0.76 9.62
C TYR A 185 15.17 -0.96 10.82
N PHE A 186 15.12 0.00 11.72
CA PHE A 186 14.24 -0.06 12.88
C PHE A 186 12.77 -0.14 12.46
N THR A 187 12.01 -0.99 13.13
CA THR A 187 10.56 -1.09 13.01
C THR A 187 9.86 0.13 13.61
N ARG A 188 8.59 0.34 13.31
CA ARG A 188 7.76 1.37 13.96
C ARG A 188 7.88 1.28 15.49
N ALA A 189 7.72 0.10 16.04
CA ALA A 189 7.77 -0.11 17.49
C ALA A 189 9.09 0.36 18.09
N GLU A 190 10.22 0.00 17.48
CA GLU A 190 11.55 0.42 17.93
C GLU A 190 11.76 1.93 17.80
N ILE A 191 11.24 2.54 16.71
CA ILE A 191 11.30 4.00 16.51
C ILE A 191 10.47 4.73 17.58
N GLU A 192 9.26 4.27 17.86
CA GLU A 192 8.39 4.81 18.91
C GLU A 192 8.98 4.60 20.32
N ASP A 193 9.75 3.52 20.53
CA ASP A 193 10.50 3.25 21.77
C ASP A 193 11.82 4.04 21.87
N GLY A 194 12.13 4.89 20.86
CA GLY A 194 13.24 5.84 20.92
C GLY A 194 14.49 5.45 20.17
N ALA A 195 14.46 4.48 19.25
CA ALA A 195 15.64 4.09 18.46
C ALA A 195 16.28 5.26 17.66
N LEU A 196 15.51 6.34 17.41
CA LEU A 196 15.98 7.55 16.75
C LEU A 196 16.15 8.76 17.69
N ALA A 197 15.91 8.59 18.99
CA ALA A 197 16.05 9.67 19.96
C ALA A 197 17.47 10.25 19.97
N ASN A 198 17.58 11.55 20.21
CA ASN A 198 18.85 12.28 20.29
C ASN A 198 19.70 12.28 18.98
N ARG A 199 19.08 11.99 17.84
CA ARG A 199 19.76 12.02 16.54
C ARG A 199 19.51 13.31 15.75
N ASN A 200 18.76 14.26 16.32
CA ASN A 200 18.39 15.54 15.72
C ASN A 200 17.70 15.37 14.35
N LEU A 201 16.81 14.40 14.28
CA LEU A 201 16.04 14.08 13.06
C LEU A 201 14.63 14.69 13.09
N GLU A 202 14.22 15.27 14.20
CA GLU A 202 12.87 15.82 14.37
C GLU A 202 12.73 17.13 13.56
N ILE A 203 11.81 17.11 12.57
CA ILE A 203 11.47 18.31 11.78
C ILE A 203 10.27 19.05 12.33
N ALA A 204 9.43 18.36 13.09
CA ALA A 204 8.24 18.88 13.76
C ALA A 204 7.74 17.86 14.79
N TRP A 205 6.67 18.21 15.50
CA TRP A 205 6.04 17.40 16.53
C TRP A 205 4.52 17.42 16.35
N ALA A 206 3.88 16.26 16.34
CA ALA A 206 2.43 16.12 16.26
C ALA A 206 1.82 16.06 17.68
N ALA A 207 0.57 16.55 17.81
CA ALA A 207 -0.19 16.42 19.04
C ALA A 207 -0.77 15.03 19.25
N ASP A 208 -1.13 14.34 18.17
CA ASP A 208 -1.82 13.04 18.19
C ASP A 208 -1.05 12.01 17.38
N PRO A 209 -0.54 10.93 18.01
CA PRO A 209 0.17 9.86 17.32
C PRO A 209 -0.71 9.05 16.36
N VAL A 210 -2.03 8.96 16.63
CA VAL A 210 -2.97 8.26 15.74
C VAL A 210 -3.17 9.07 14.46
N ALA A 211 -3.38 10.39 14.60
CA ALA A 211 -3.48 11.28 13.46
C ALA A 211 -2.19 11.26 12.61
N LEU A 212 -1.00 11.27 13.26
CA LEU A 212 0.28 11.15 12.55
C LEU A 212 0.41 9.80 11.81
N PHE A 213 -0.01 8.69 12.42
CA PHE A 213 -0.03 7.40 11.74
C PHE A 213 -0.83 7.45 10.42
N PHE A 214 -1.97 8.12 10.40
CA PHE A 214 -2.75 8.28 9.17
C PHE A 214 -2.09 9.24 8.17
N VAL A 215 -1.37 10.27 8.62
CA VAL A 215 -0.50 11.09 7.74
C VAL A 215 0.59 10.23 7.09
N GLU A 216 1.19 9.31 7.83
CA GLU A 216 2.19 8.38 7.29
C GLU A 216 1.60 7.43 6.23
N VAL A 217 0.37 6.94 6.46
CA VAL A 217 -0.37 6.12 5.48
C VAL A 217 -0.66 6.90 4.20
N GLN A 218 -1.00 8.20 4.33
CA GLN A 218 -1.28 9.09 3.20
C GLN A 218 0.00 9.58 2.48
N GLY A 219 1.15 9.54 3.16
CA GLY A 219 2.45 9.95 2.61
C GLY A 219 2.69 11.46 2.56
N SER A 220 1.71 12.28 2.88
CA SER A 220 1.81 13.73 3.00
C SER A 220 0.77 14.27 3.95
N GLY A 221 0.97 15.49 4.45
CA GLY A 221 0.02 16.14 5.34
C GLY A 221 0.34 17.61 5.61
N ARG A 222 -0.58 18.24 6.29
CA ARG A 222 -0.50 19.63 6.72
C ARG A 222 -0.46 19.67 8.24
N LEU A 223 0.53 20.35 8.79
CA LEU A 223 0.61 20.62 10.22
C LEU A 223 0.07 22.02 10.47
N ARG A 224 -1.06 22.12 11.15
CA ARG A 224 -1.53 23.40 11.65
C ARG A 224 -0.72 23.72 12.91
N LEU A 225 0.14 24.71 12.78
CA LEU A 225 1.05 25.12 13.85
C LEU A 225 0.31 25.98 14.90
N VAL A 226 0.93 26.09 16.07
CA VAL A 226 0.38 26.81 17.23
C VAL A 226 0.11 28.29 16.91
N ASP A 227 0.91 28.91 16.03
CA ASP A 227 0.75 30.29 15.57
C ASP A 227 -0.33 30.45 14.48
N GLY A 228 -1.03 29.36 14.10
CA GLY A 228 -2.05 29.34 13.06
C GLY A 228 -1.49 29.17 11.65
N SER A 229 -0.19 29.21 11.44
CA SER A 229 0.43 28.93 10.14
C SER A 229 0.34 27.43 9.79
N VAL A 230 0.59 27.10 8.52
CA VAL A 230 0.57 25.71 8.04
C VAL A 230 1.96 25.33 7.53
N MET A 231 2.53 24.30 8.14
CA MET A 231 3.70 23.61 7.64
C MET A 231 3.25 22.37 6.84
N ARG A 232 3.72 22.22 5.61
CA ARG A 232 3.40 21.04 4.80
C ARG A 232 4.54 20.06 4.86
N ILE A 233 4.20 18.78 5.04
CA ILE A 233 5.15 17.68 5.07
C ILE A 233 4.81 16.67 3.98
N GLY A 234 5.82 16.10 3.37
CA GLY A 234 5.67 15.07 2.35
C GLY A 234 6.70 13.97 2.50
N TYR A 235 6.42 12.87 1.86
CA TYR A 235 7.22 11.66 1.89
C TYR A 235 8.68 11.93 1.53
N ALA A 236 9.59 11.50 2.40
CA ALA A 236 11.03 11.51 2.16
C ALA A 236 11.58 10.08 1.99
N GLY A 237 10.93 9.11 2.62
CA GLY A 237 11.33 7.70 2.54
C GLY A 237 10.55 6.86 3.55
N GLN A 238 10.77 5.55 3.52
CA GLN A 238 10.22 4.60 4.51
C GLN A 238 11.32 3.62 4.95
N ASN A 239 11.12 3.00 6.11
CA ASN A 239 12.13 2.19 6.80
C ASN A 239 12.46 0.81 6.16
N GLY A 240 11.83 0.43 5.05
CA GLY A 240 12.09 -0.85 4.36
C GLY A 240 11.23 -2.02 4.82
N HIS A 241 10.39 -1.85 5.85
CA HIS A 241 9.44 -2.86 6.28
C HIS A 241 8.17 -2.83 5.41
N PRO A 242 7.54 -3.99 5.17
CA PRO A 242 6.28 -4.06 4.44
C PRO A 242 5.15 -3.37 5.22
N TYR A 243 4.26 -2.70 4.48
CA TYR A 243 3.05 -2.12 5.06
C TYR A 243 2.04 -3.20 5.46
N VAL A 244 1.52 -3.08 6.67
CA VAL A 244 0.44 -3.92 7.20
C VAL A 244 -0.81 -3.09 7.41
N ALA A 245 -1.89 -3.42 6.69
CA ALA A 245 -3.17 -2.72 6.79
C ALA A 245 -3.88 -3.07 8.11
N ILE A 246 -3.84 -2.16 9.09
CA ILE A 246 -4.44 -2.37 10.43
C ILE A 246 -5.95 -2.61 10.38
N GLY A 247 -6.66 -2.01 9.43
CA GLY A 247 -8.09 -2.27 9.21
C GLY A 247 -8.38 -3.71 8.78
N ARG A 248 -7.46 -4.37 8.06
CA ARG A 248 -7.54 -5.79 7.76
C ARG A 248 -7.42 -6.63 9.04
N LEU A 249 -6.45 -6.30 9.89
CA LEU A 249 -6.24 -7.00 11.17
C LEU A 249 -7.47 -6.90 12.07
N LEU A 250 -8.10 -5.72 12.17
CA LEU A 250 -9.33 -5.54 12.96
C LEU A 250 -10.49 -6.39 12.42
N ARG A 251 -10.64 -6.53 11.11
CA ARG A 251 -11.66 -7.42 10.52
C ARG A 251 -11.36 -8.89 10.78
N GLU A 252 -10.11 -9.33 10.60
CA GLU A 252 -9.68 -10.70 10.86
C GLU A 252 -9.89 -11.10 12.33
N ARG A 253 -9.82 -10.14 13.25
CA ARG A 253 -10.11 -10.31 14.69
C ARG A 253 -11.59 -10.16 15.05
N GLY A 254 -12.45 -9.89 14.07
CA GLY A 254 -13.88 -9.67 14.32
C GLY A 254 -14.21 -8.36 15.08
N ALA A 255 -13.23 -7.45 15.20
CA ALA A 255 -13.40 -6.17 15.88
C ALA A 255 -14.18 -5.14 15.04
N LEU A 256 -14.20 -5.31 13.71
CA LEU A 256 -15.02 -4.53 12.77
C LEU A 256 -15.77 -5.47 11.82
N PRO A 257 -17.01 -5.09 11.44
CA PRO A 257 -17.82 -5.92 10.54
C PRO A 257 -17.20 -5.99 9.14
N PRO A 258 -17.55 -6.99 8.32
CA PRO A 258 -17.20 -7.04 6.91
C PRO A 258 -17.58 -5.74 6.19
N GLY A 259 -16.65 -5.16 5.42
CA GLY A 259 -16.84 -3.86 4.75
C GLY A 259 -16.75 -2.63 5.68
N GLY A 260 -16.70 -2.81 7.00
CA GLY A 260 -16.72 -1.73 7.98
C GLY A 260 -15.37 -1.13 8.36
N ALA A 261 -14.26 -1.54 7.74
CA ALA A 261 -12.93 -1.01 8.06
C ALA A 261 -12.65 0.32 7.35
N THR A 262 -13.54 1.30 7.52
CA THR A 262 -13.27 2.69 7.11
C THR A 262 -12.25 3.33 8.06
N MET A 263 -11.57 4.38 7.61
CA MET A 263 -10.61 5.12 8.45
C MET A 263 -11.27 5.63 9.74
N GLN A 264 -12.48 6.19 9.64
CA GLN A 264 -13.24 6.69 10.78
C GLN A 264 -13.58 5.59 11.78
N ALA A 265 -13.98 4.41 11.30
CA ALA A 265 -14.28 3.27 12.17
C ALA A 265 -13.02 2.74 12.88
N ILE A 266 -11.87 2.75 12.19
CA ILE A 266 -10.58 2.37 12.78
C ILE A 266 -10.18 3.38 13.86
N ILE A 267 -10.27 4.67 13.59
CA ILE A 267 -9.97 5.75 14.56
C ILE A 267 -10.88 5.63 15.79
N ALA A 268 -12.19 5.44 15.56
CA ALA A 268 -13.16 5.27 16.64
C ALA A 268 -12.85 4.03 17.51
N TRP A 269 -12.45 2.93 16.87
CA TRP A 269 -12.06 1.72 17.60
C TRP A 269 -10.80 1.95 18.44
N ILE A 270 -9.76 2.60 17.89
CA ILE A 270 -8.52 2.93 18.62
C ILE A 270 -8.83 3.85 19.81
N ALA A 271 -9.69 4.85 19.63
CA ALA A 271 -10.09 5.76 20.71
C ALA A 271 -10.84 5.03 21.86
N ALA A 272 -11.66 4.02 21.51
CA ALA A 272 -12.36 3.20 22.50
C ALA A 272 -11.44 2.15 23.19
N HIS A 273 -10.31 1.82 22.58
CA HIS A 273 -9.37 0.78 23.06
C HIS A 273 -7.92 1.30 23.01
N PRO A 274 -7.55 2.29 23.84
CA PRO A 274 -6.28 3.01 23.67
C PRO A 274 -5.02 2.14 23.84
N VAL A 275 -5.05 1.11 24.68
CA VAL A 275 -3.92 0.20 24.88
C VAL A 275 -3.77 -0.74 23.68
N GLU A 276 -4.85 -1.41 23.30
CA GLU A 276 -4.91 -2.33 22.17
C GLU A 276 -4.73 -1.57 20.84
N GLY A 277 -5.23 -0.34 20.77
CA GLY A 277 -5.06 0.55 19.63
C GLY A 277 -3.59 0.90 19.39
N LYS A 278 -2.85 1.27 20.44
CA LYS A 278 -1.41 1.49 20.33
C LYS A 278 -0.68 0.22 19.89
N ALA A 279 -1.02 -0.94 20.45
CA ALA A 279 -0.42 -2.21 20.03
C ALA A 279 -0.72 -2.52 18.57
N LEU A 280 -1.97 -2.29 18.12
CA LEU A 280 -2.39 -2.48 16.73
C LEU A 280 -1.60 -1.62 15.74
N LEU A 281 -1.40 -0.33 16.03
CA LEU A 281 -0.61 0.56 15.17
C LEU A 281 0.82 0.03 14.99
N ARG A 282 1.41 -0.52 16.04
CA ARG A 282 2.79 -1.07 16.06
C ARG A 282 2.93 -2.39 15.29
N GLU A 283 1.84 -3.09 14.98
CA GLU A 283 1.86 -4.26 14.09
C GLU A 283 2.17 -3.90 12.64
N ASN A 284 1.89 -2.64 12.24
CA ASN A 284 2.45 -2.10 11.02
C ASN A 284 3.90 -1.67 11.24
N ALA A 285 4.85 -2.56 10.98
CA ALA A 285 6.28 -2.28 11.15
C ALA A 285 6.81 -1.18 10.22
N SER A 286 6.08 -0.85 9.13
CA SER A 286 6.43 0.23 8.22
C SER A 286 6.32 1.60 8.90
N TYR A 287 7.33 2.46 8.72
CA TYR A 287 7.39 3.83 9.23
C TYR A 287 7.81 4.78 8.13
N VAL A 288 7.12 5.92 8.01
CA VAL A 288 7.39 6.94 6.97
C VAL A 288 8.14 8.11 7.56
N PHE A 289 9.18 8.54 6.86
CA PHE A 289 9.97 9.73 7.15
C PHE A 289 9.53 10.88 6.24
N PHE A 290 9.60 12.10 6.74
CA PHE A 290 9.08 13.27 6.08
C PHE A 290 10.14 14.32 5.78
N LYS A 291 9.80 15.23 4.88
CA LYS A 291 10.49 16.51 4.65
C LYS A 291 9.48 17.64 4.59
N GLU A 292 9.89 18.83 4.96
CA GLU A 292 9.06 20.01 4.74
C GLU A 292 8.93 20.28 3.23
N LEU A 293 7.71 20.58 2.79
CA LEU A 293 7.39 20.90 1.40
C LEU A 293 7.23 22.40 1.24
N VAL A 294 8.00 22.93 0.29
CA VAL A 294 7.87 24.34 -0.17
C VAL A 294 7.22 24.31 -1.54
N GLY A 295 6.22 25.16 -1.76
CA GLY A 295 5.54 25.27 -3.06
C GLY A 295 4.15 24.62 -3.11
N ALA A 296 3.66 24.31 -4.31
CA ALA A 296 2.32 23.83 -4.55
C ALA A 296 2.17 22.34 -4.24
N GLY A 297 1.02 21.97 -3.71
CA GLY A 297 0.47 20.61 -3.55
C GLY A 297 1.37 19.58 -2.85
N PRO A 298 0.85 18.44 -2.40
CA PRO A 298 1.67 17.28 -2.10
C PRO A 298 2.33 16.77 -3.37
N LEU A 299 3.58 16.29 -3.27
CA LEU A 299 4.31 15.75 -4.39
C LEU A 299 4.04 14.24 -4.50
N GLY A 300 3.61 13.80 -5.69
CA GLY A 300 3.50 12.38 -6.00
C GLY A 300 4.85 11.74 -6.34
N ALA A 301 4.83 10.46 -6.70
CA ALA A 301 6.03 9.69 -7.04
C ALA A 301 6.78 10.21 -8.30
N LEU A 302 6.11 11.01 -9.14
CA LEU A 302 6.74 11.76 -10.21
C LEU A 302 7.53 12.98 -9.72
N ASN A 303 7.51 13.29 -8.43
CA ASN A 303 8.06 14.51 -7.84
C ASN A 303 7.44 15.80 -8.43
N VAL A 304 6.19 15.71 -8.84
CA VAL A 304 5.34 16.84 -9.27
C VAL A 304 4.12 16.94 -8.36
N PRO A 305 3.51 18.13 -8.20
CA PRO A 305 2.29 18.29 -7.44
C PRO A 305 1.16 17.41 -7.99
N VAL A 306 0.50 16.64 -7.11
CA VAL A 306 -0.71 15.90 -7.47
C VAL A 306 -1.91 16.85 -7.50
N THR A 307 -2.79 16.63 -8.47
CA THR A 307 -3.96 17.46 -8.74
C THR A 307 -5.20 16.84 -8.09
N PRO A 308 -5.91 17.55 -7.20
CA PRO A 308 -7.16 17.06 -6.62
C PRO A 308 -8.16 16.65 -7.69
N ARG A 309 -8.75 15.46 -7.54
CA ARG A 309 -9.71 14.85 -8.50
C ARG A 309 -9.17 14.71 -9.93
N GLY A 310 -7.84 14.77 -10.11
CA GLY A 310 -7.16 14.62 -11.40
C GLY A 310 -6.01 13.65 -11.36
N SER A 311 -5.49 13.33 -10.17
CA SER A 311 -4.36 12.41 -9.99
C SER A 311 -4.74 11.14 -9.26
N VAL A 312 -4.10 10.04 -9.64
CA VAL A 312 -4.20 8.76 -8.93
C VAL A 312 -2.80 8.22 -8.62
N ALA A 313 -2.72 7.44 -7.52
CA ALA A 313 -1.63 6.51 -7.32
C ALA A 313 -1.95 5.19 -8.05
N ALA A 314 -0.93 4.59 -8.68
CA ALA A 314 -1.04 3.35 -9.44
C ALA A 314 0.21 2.48 -9.27
N ASP A 315 0.14 1.23 -9.69
CA ASP A 315 1.32 0.37 -9.76
C ASP A 315 2.10 0.64 -11.05
N PRO A 316 3.34 1.16 -10.96
CA PRO A 316 4.13 1.51 -12.14
C PRO A 316 4.56 0.28 -12.98
N ALA A 317 4.43 -0.93 -12.46
CA ALA A 317 4.63 -2.15 -13.25
C ALA A 317 3.51 -2.39 -14.27
N PHE A 318 2.35 -1.75 -14.10
CA PHE A 318 1.18 -1.92 -14.96
C PHE A 318 0.73 -0.64 -15.65
N ILE A 319 0.94 0.51 -15.04
CA ILE A 319 0.50 1.81 -15.54
C ILE A 319 1.70 2.76 -15.58
N PRO A 320 2.13 3.25 -16.75
CA PRO A 320 3.19 4.23 -16.83
C PRO A 320 2.87 5.46 -15.98
N LEU A 321 3.77 5.84 -15.07
CA LEU A 321 3.56 7.05 -14.29
C LEU A 321 3.55 8.28 -15.20
N GLY A 322 2.52 9.10 -15.07
CA GLY A 322 2.19 10.23 -15.91
C GLY A 322 1.16 9.92 -17.00
N ALA A 323 0.86 8.65 -17.24
CA ALA A 323 -0.15 8.26 -18.21
C ALA A 323 -1.56 8.63 -17.73
N PRO A 324 -2.43 9.14 -18.63
CA PRO A 324 -3.85 9.25 -18.34
C PRO A 324 -4.52 7.87 -18.36
N LEU A 325 -5.53 7.70 -17.51
CA LEU A 325 -6.38 6.52 -17.47
C LEU A 325 -7.83 6.90 -17.24
N TYR A 326 -8.74 6.15 -17.81
CA TYR A 326 -10.18 6.32 -17.64
C TYR A 326 -10.74 5.18 -16.80
N VAL A 327 -11.42 5.50 -15.71
CA VAL A 327 -12.07 4.51 -14.86
C VAL A 327 -13.58 4.67 -14.91
N THR A 328 -14.30 3.54 -14.97
CA THR A 328 -15.76 3.45 -14.80
C THR A 328 -16.03 2.62 -13.56
N LEU A 329 -16.54 3.27 -12.52
CA LEU A 329 -16.67 2.68 -11.18
C LEU A 329 -18.11 2.70 -10.71
N ASP A 330 -18.46 1.82 -9.77
CA ASP A 330 -19.74 1.82 -9.04
C ASP A 330 -19.91 3.03 -8.10
N ARG A 331 -18.89 3.91 -8.01
CA ARG A 331 -18.88 5.22 -7.37
C ARG A 331 -18.71 6.30 -8.45
N PRO A 332 -19.81 6.95 -8.90
CA PRO A 332 -19.77 7.89 -10.02
C PRO A 332 -18.80 9.06 -9.83
N GLU A 333 -18.64 9.54 -8.59
CA GLU A 333 -17.74 10.63 -8.27
C GLU A 333 -16.26 10.34 -8.54
N ALA A 334 -15.90 9.06 -8.60
CA ALA A 334 -14.54 8.61 -8.91
C ALA A 334 -14.39 8.17 -10.37
N SER A 335 -15.49 8.09 -11.14
CA SER A 335 -15.46 7.73 -12.58
C SER A 335 -14.93 8.88 -13.43
N GLY A 336 -14.21 8.56 -14.50
CA GLY A 336 -13.69 9.53 -15.47
C GLY A 336 -12.19 9.44 -15.69
N LEU A 337 -11.61 10.51 -16.24
CA LEU A 337 -10.18 10.61 -16.51
C LEU A 337 -9.36 11.04 -15.29
N TRP A 338 -8.26 10.35 -15.10
CA TRP A 338 -7.25 10.60 -14.08
C TRP A 338 -5.86 10.49 -14.69
N VAL A 339 -4.84 10.97 -13.98
CA VAL A 339 -3.42 10.83 -14.39
C VAL A 339 -2.65 10.13 -13.28
N ALA A 340 -1.89 9.10 -13.63
CA ALA A 340 -1.08 8.32 -12.70
C ALA A 340 0.17 9.10 -12.29
N GLN A 341 0.08 9.97 -11.27
CA GLN A 341 1.18 10.81 -10.81
C GLN A 341 1.85 10.28 -9.55
N ASP A 342 1.27 9.27 -8.92
CA ASP A 342 1.71 8.78 -7.63
C ASP A 342 1.74 7.24 -7.57
N THR A 343 2.32 6.71 -6.47
CA THR A 343 2.37 5.28 -6.15
C THR A 343 2.06 5.07 -4.68
N GLY A 344 1.63 3.87 -4.33
CA GLY A 344 1.42 3.51 -2.93
C GLY A 344 1.91 2.10 -2.61
N GLY A 345 2.36 1.88 -1.38
CA GLY A 345 2.82 0.56 -0.92
C GLY A 345 1.75 -0.52 -1.02
N ALA A 346 0.48 -0.14 -0.84
CA ALA A 346 -0.70 -1.00 -0.95
C ALA A 346 -1.34 -0.99 -2.36
N ILE A 347 -0.87 -0.14 -3.27
CA ILE A 347 -1.43 0.02 -4.62
C ILE A 347 -0.64 -0.87 -5.56
N LYS A 348 -1.03 -2.14 -5.64
CA LYS A 348 -0.33 -3.18 -6.40
C LYS A 348 -1.27 -3.93 -7.33
N GLY A 349 -0.75 -4.22 -8.53
CA GLY A 349 -1.43 -5.00 -9.56
C GLY A 349 -2.09 -4.15 -10.66
N ALA A 350 -2.55 -4.85 -11.69
CA ALA A 350 -3.22 -4.22 -12.83
C ALA A 350 -4.51 -3.50 -12.38
N ASN A 351 -4.71 -2.28 -12.89
CA ASN A 351 -5.92 -1.48 -12.69
C ASN A 351 -6.30 -1.23 -11.20
N ARG A 352 -5.35 -1.38 -10.28
CA ARG A 352 -5.48 -0.96 -8.88
C ARG A 352 -5.06 0.49 -8.79
N VAL A 353 -5.98 1.36 -8.39
CA VAL A 353 -5.74 2.80 -8.30
C VAL A 353 -6.17 3.36 -6.95
N ASP A 354 -5.56 4.49 -6.58
CA ASP A 354 -5.94 5.27 -5.40
C ASP A 354 -6.15 6.72 -5.82
N THR A 355 -7.38 7.20 -5.73
CA THR A 355 -7.80 8.51 -6.27
C THR A 355 -7.49 9.63 -5.29
N PHE A 356 -6.84 10.71 -5.74
CA PHE A 356 -6.50 11.86 -4.90
C PHE A 356 -7.63 12.89 -4.84
N TRP A 357 -8.10 13.19 -3.62
CA TRP A 357 -9.24 14.07 -3.41
C TRP A 357 -8.89 15.49 -2.95
N GLY A 358 -7.60 15.77 -2.70
CA GLY A 358 -7.15 17.07 -2.20
C GLY A 358 -7.07 17.11 -0.68
N ALA A 359 -7.42 18.23 -0.06
CA ALA A 359 -7.36 18.43 1.38
C ALA A 359 -8.71 18.89 1.93
N GLY A 360 -8.89 18.80 3.25
CA GLY A 360 -10.07 19.27 3.97
C GLY A 360 -11.14 18.22 4.17
N PRO A 361 -12.23 18.56 4.90
CA PRO A 361 -13.22 17.60 5.39
C PRO A 361 -13.96 16.83 4.28
N ASP A 362 -14.24 17.46 3.15
CA ASP A 362 -14.89 16.79 2.02
C ASP A 362 -13.96 15.75 1.37
N ALA A 363 -12.67 16.09 1.20
CA ALA A 363 -11.68 15.17 0.68
C ALA A 363 -11.50 13.95 1.61
N GLU A 364 -11.41 14.19 2.91
CA GLU A 364 -11.35 13.17 3.94
C GLU A 364 -12.55 12.23 3.89
N ARG A 365 -13.77 12.80 3.87
CA ARG A 365 -15.02 12.04 3.83
C ARG A 365 -15.11 11.15 2.59
N ILE A 366 -14.75 11.68 1.42
CA ILE A 366 -14.81 10.93 0.17
C ILE A 366 -13.71 9.86 0.13
N ALA A 367 -12.47 10.24 0.42
CA ALA A 367 -11.33 9.33 0.40
C ALA A 367 -11.48 8.21 1.43
N GLY A 368 -11.88 8.54 2.66
CA GLY A 368 -12.05 7.57 3.75
C GLY A 368 -13.15 6.54 3.51
N GLY A 369 -14.12 6.84 2.66
CA GLY A 369 -15.20 5.94 2.25
C GLY A 369 -15.03 5.34 0.85
N MET A 370 -13.92 5.60 0.16
CA MET A 370 -13.73 5.16 -1.22
C MET A 370 -13.27 3.71 -1.29
N ALA A 371 -14.16 2.84 -1.74
CA ALA A 371 -13.88 1.46 -2.12
C ALA A 371 -14.82 1.12 -3.27
N ALA A 372 -14.31 1.16 -4.50
CA ALA A 372 -15.13 1.09 -5.69
C ALA A 372 -14.59 0.05 -6.68
N ASN A 373 -15.50 -0.72 -7.27
CA ASN A 373 -15.20 -1.70 -8.31
C ASN A 373 -15.65 -1.19 -9.67
N GLY A 374 -15.01 -1.68 -10.71
CA GLY A 374 -15.40 -1.33 -12.07
C GLY A 374 -14.38 -1.75 -13.11
N THR A 375 -14.13 -0.86 -14.08
CA THR A 375 -13.16 -1.10 -15.16
C THR A 375 -12.24 0.09 -15.35
N ALA A 376 -11.04 -0.17 -15.91
CA ALA A 376 -10.08 0.86 -16.30
C ALA A 376 -9.62 0.67 -17.74
N LEU A 377 -9.42 1.79 -18.42
CA LEU A 377 -8.74 1.89 -19.70
C LEU A 377 -7.56 2.85 -19.57
N LEU A 378 -6.40 2.41 -20.01
CA LEU A 378 -5.18 3.20 -20.03
C LEU A 378 -5.12 3.98 -21.35
N LEU A 379 -4.74 5.25 -21.30
CA LEU A 379 -4.51 6.07 -22.48
C LEU A 379 -3.01 6.13 -22.76
N LEU A 380 -2.60 5.55 -23.87
CA LEU A 380 -1.21 5.46 -24.30
C LEU A 380 -0.97 6.31 -25.53
N PRO A 381 0.20 6.93 -25.72
CA PRO A 381 0.55 7.59 -26.96
C PRO A 381 0.33 6.67 -28.17
N ARG A 382 -0.14 7.20 -29.29
CA ARG A 382 -0.49 6.41 -30.47
C ARG A 382 0.68 5.56 -30.97
N GLY A 383 0.39 4.29 -31.35
CA GLY A 383 1.37 3.32 -31.83
C GLY A 383 2.10 2.56 -30.74
N THR A 384 1.84 2.85 -29.45
CA THR A 384 2.50 2.12 -28.35
C THR A 384 1.87 0.76 -28.10
N VAL A 385 0.57 0.59 -28.26
CA VAL A 385 -0.13 -0.68 -28.05
C VAL A 385 0.32 -1.74 -29.04
N GLU A 386 0.51 -1.37 -30.32
CA GLU A 386 1.01 -2.31 -31.34
C GLU A 386 2.41 -2.82 -30.98
N ARG A 387 3.28 -1.97 -30.48
CA ARG A 387 4.64 -2.36 -30.04
C ARG A 387 4.63 -3.24 -28.80
N ALA A 388 3.68 -3.02 -27.91
CA ALA A 388 3.53 -3.78 -26.67
C ALA A 388 2.87 -5.15 -26.88
N THR A 389 2.19 -5.35 -28.01
CA THR A 389 1.54 -6.64 -28.34
C THR A 389 2.55 -7.56 -29.02
N PRO A 390 2.81 -8.78 -28.49
CA PRO A 390 3.70 -9.73 -29.15
C PRO A 390 3.19 -10.02 -30.55
N ARG A 391 4.04 -9.88 -31.57
CA ARG A 391 3.74 -10.38 -32.93
C ARG A 391 3.62 -11.90 -32.84
N ARG A 392 2.46 -12.42 -33.16
CA ARG A 392 2.19 -13.87 -33.24
C ARG A 392 2.98 -14.49 -34.40
#